data_cf02c0a0d496076c52b7bcbc4dca1104
#
_entry.id   cf02c0a0d496076c52b7bcbc4dca1104
#
_cell.length_a   1.000
_cell.length_b   1.000
_cell.length_c   1.000
_cell.angle_alpha   90.00
_cell.angle_beta   90.00
_cell.angle_gamma   90.00
#
_symmetry.space_group_name_H-M   'P 1'
#
loop_
_entity.id
_entity.type
_entity.pdbx_description
1 polymer ?
#
loop_
_entity_poly.entity_id
_entity_poly.type
_entity_poly.pdbx_seq_one_letter_code
_entity_poly.pdbx_strand_id
1 'polypeptide(L)'
;MKKVVMFVAISLWAQTCTADVMRVAVTTSFENSGLSDVLLPAIKEDIDLEVQLLVVGTGQALRLGEAGDGDAVLVHSNSAEDAFLAAGHGTHRREIMYNDFVVVGPNGDPSGIASADTAADAFALIAAAKAPFVSRGDDSGTHKAELQIWASAGLVPDDFGSWYRSVGAGMGAALNTASGMGAYVVSDRASWLNFGNKDDLALLFSGDPALFNQYSWLPVAPATNDRIRNDLAIELEAWLTSPRAADLINNYTINGEKLFVFNAVTD
;
A
#
# COMPACT_ATOMS: atom_id res chain seq x y z
N MET A 1 65.74 45.19 -13.22
CA MET A 1 64.60 44.58 -13.88
C MET A 1 63.99 43.55 -12.93
N LYS A 2 62.89 43.88 -12.22
CA LYS A 2 62.22 42.98 -11.30
C LYS A 2 61.09 42.24 -12.07
N LYS A 3 61.20 40.90 -12.16
CA LYS A 3 60.15 40.05 -12.75
C LYS A 3 59.04 39.83 -11.74
N VAL A 4 57.84 40.31 -12.04
CA VAL A 4 56.61 40.02 -11.29
C VAL A 4 56.06 38.71 -11.80
N VAL A 5 56.04 37.69 -10.98
CA VAL A 5 55.33 36.42 -11.25
C VAL A 5 53.90 36.53 -10.73
N MET A 6 52.94 36.55 -11.62
CA MET A 6 51.51 36.62 -11.33
C MET A 6 51.01 35.15 -11.10
N PHE A 7 50.68 34.81 -9.88
CA PHE A 7 49.97 33.55 -9.58
C PHE A 7 48.46 33.70 -9.90
N VAL A 8 47.99 32.98 -10.89
CA VAL A 8 46.56 32.84 -11.15
C VAL A 8 46.06 31.69 -10.28
N ALA A 9 45.30 32.04 -9.24
CA ALA A 9 44.58 31.06 -8.42
C ALA A 9 43.31 30.63 -9.18
N ILE A 10 43.30 29.40 -9.68
CA ILE A 10 42.09 28.77 -10.25
C ILE A 10 41.28 28.25 -9.08
N SER A 11 40.20 28.96 -8.72
CA SER A 11 39.19 28.49 -7.75
C SER A 11 38.34 27.41 -8.42
N LEU A 12 38.57 26.12 -8.10
CA LEU A 12 37.61 25.05 -8.39
C LEU A 12 36.40 25.27 -7.49
N TRP A 13 35.31 25.73 -8.06
CA TRP A 13 34.02 25.65 -7.41
C TRP A 13 33.56 24.21 -7.50
N ALA A 14 33.63 23.47 -6.42
CA ALA A 14 32.94 22.21 -6.26
C ALA A 14 31.44 22.52 -6.28
N GLN A 15 30.75 22.22 -7.38
CA GLN A 15 29.29 22.15 -7.37
C GLN A 15 28.91 21.00 -6.47
N THR A 16 28.39 21.30 -5.30
CA THR A 16 27.68 20.31 -4.48
C THR A 16 26.40 20.01 -5.22
N CYS A 17 26.38 18.89 -5.96
CA CYS A 17 25.14 18.36 -6.48
C CYS A 17 24.33 17.90 -5.23
N THR A 18 23.35 18.68 -4.84
CA THR A 18 22.34 18.22 -3.88
C THR A 18 21.42 17.31 -4.64
N ALA A 19 21.23 16.09 -4.14
CA ALA A 19 20.23 15.20 -4.70
C ALA A 19 18.86 15.88 -4.80
N ASP A 20 18.16 15.64 -5.89
CA ASP A 20 16.78 16.10 -6.00
C ASP A 20 15.91 15.38 -4.95
N VAL A 21 15.01 16.13 -4.33
CA VAL A 21 14.11 15.62 -3.28
C VAL A 21 12.69 15.62 -3.80
N MET A 22 12.02 14.50 -3.68
CA MET A 22 10.63 14.30 -4.07
C MET A 22 9.79 13.83 -2.89
N ARG A 23 8.55 14.30 -2.77
CA ARG A 23 7.60 13.89 -1.73
C ARG A 23 6.55 12.96 -2.33
N VAL A 24 6.42 11.77 -1.76
CA VAL A 24 5.45 10.77 -2.20
C VAL A 24 4.49 10.44 -1.07
N ALA A 25 3.20 10.70 -1.27
CA ALA A 25 2.18 10.29 -0.31
C ALA A 25 1.87 8.79 -0.49
N VAL A 26 2.04 8.02 0.58
CA VAL A 26 1.89 6.56 0.57
C VAL A 26 0.98 6.08 1.69
N THR A 27 0.49 4.84 1.56
CA THR A 27 -0.33 4.23 2.60
C THR A 27 0.50 3.70 3.76
N THR A 28 -0.11 3.67 4.97
CA THR A 28 0.50 3.03 6.14
C THR A 28 0.77 1.54 5.92
N SER A 29 -0.03 0.86 5.10
CA SER A 29 0.19 -0.54 4.74
C SER A 29 1.44 -0.74 3.88
N PHE A 30 1.74 0.20 2.98
CA PHE A 30 2.99 0.18 2.21
C PHE A 30 4.21 0.34 3.11
N GLU A 31 4.21 1.34 3.99
CA GLU A 31 5.30 1.56 4.93
C GLU A 31 5.49 0.37 5.88
N ASN A 32 4.40 -0.10 6.49
CA ASN A 32 4.44 -1.23 7.43
C ASN A 32 4.86 -2.55 6.77
N SER A 33 4.79 -2.66 5.45
CA SER A 33 5.28 -3.84 4.74
C SER A 33 6.81 -3.95 4.77
N GLY A 34 7.53 -2.82 4.98
CA GLY A 34 9.00 -2.76 4.94
C GLY A 34 9.58 -2.76 3.52
N LEU A 35 8.77 -2.79 2.45
CA LEU A 35 9.27 -2.74 1.07
C LEU A 35 9.99 -1.42 0.77
N SER A 36 9.56 -0.31 1.39
CA SER A 36 10.21 1.00 1.30
C SER A 36 11.68 0.95 1.70
N ASP A 37 12.06 0.15 2.72
CA ASP A 37 13.44 0.00 3.19
C ASP A 37 14.37 -0.63 2.13
N VAL A 38 13.78 -1.33 1.15
CA VAL A 38 14.51 -1.93 0.02
C VAL A 38 14.51 -1.01 -1.19
N LEU A 39 13.37 -0.38 -1.50
CA LEU A 39 13.24 0.44 -2.70
C LEU A 39 13.95 1.80 -2.57
N LEU A 40 13.83 2.50 -1.44
CA LEU A 40 14.37 3.86 -1.29
C LEU A 40 15.89 3.91 -1.46
N PRO A 41 16.70 3.03 -0.84
CA PRO A 41 18.13 3.01 -1.09
C PRO A 41 18.50 2.72 -2.55
N ALA A 42 17.76 1.81 -3.21
CA ALA A 42 18.01 1.47 -4.61
C ALA A 42 17.66 2.62 -5.56
N ILE A 43 16.55 3.34 -5.32
CA ILE A 43 16.19 4.56 -6.06
C ILE A 43 17.31 5.60 -5.92
N LYS A 44 17.79 5.82 -4.69
CA LYS A 44 18.87 6.77 -4.44
C LYS A 44 20.18 6.38 -5.16
N GLU A 45 20.51 5.08 -5.17
CA GLU A 45 21.70 4.55 -5.83
C GLU A 45 21.59 4.67 -7.37
N ASP A 46 20.46 4.29 -7.93
CA ASP A 46 20.29 4.12 -9.38
C ASP A 46 20.04 5.45 -10.11
N ILE A 47 19.30 6.39 -9.51
CA ILE A 47 18.87 7.65 -10.16
C ILE A 47 19.14 8.92 -9.33
N ASP A 48 19.92 8.81 -8.24
CA ASP A 48 20.29 9.93 -7.33
C ASP A 48 19.09 10.75 -6.80
N LEU A 49 17.91 10.12 -6.70
CA LEU A 49 16.68 10.74 -6.21
C LEU A 49 16.45 10.42 -4.74
N GLU A 50 16.27 11.45 -3.91
CA GLU A 50 15.83 11.30 -2.52
C GLU A 50 14.31 11.36 -2.43
N VAL A 51 13.69 10.28 -1.96
CA VAL A 51 12.23 10.19 -1.80
C VAL A 51 11.86 10.32 -0.35
N GLN A 52 11.04 11.32 -0.03
CA GLN A 52 10.45 11.53 1.28
C GLN A 52 9.02 10.99 1.31
N LEU A 53 8.77 9.97 2.12
CA LEU A 53 7.43 9.39 2.25
C LEU A 53 6.54 10.20 3.20
N LEU A 54 5.35 10.54 2.73
CA LEU A 54 4.26 11.10 3.54
C LEU A 54 3.30 9.95 3.87
N VAL A 55 3.54 9.29 5.01
CA VAL A 55 2.85 8.04 5.38
C VAL A 55 1.52 8.33 6.06
N VAL A 56 0.41 8.01 5.38
CA VAL A 56 -0.96 8.29 5.84
C VAL A 56 -1.94 7.21 5.34
N GLY A 57 -3.25 7.33 5.62
CA GLY A 57 -4.27 6.47 4.98
C GLY A 57 -4.56 6.89 3.54
N THR A 58 -5.10 5.97 2.71
CA THR A 58 -5.37 6.20 1.28
C THR A 58 -6.10 7.54 1.01
N GLY A 59 -7.19 7.81 1.70
CA GLY A 59 -7.94 9.05 1.49
C GLY A 59 -7.16 10.31 1.87
N GLN A 60 -6.28 10.25 2.87
CA GLN A 60 -5.41 11.35 3.25
C GLN A 60 -4.26 11.52 2.23
N ALA A 61 -3.71 10.42 1.70
CA ALA A 61 -2.67 10.46 0.68
C ALA A 61 -3.18 11.19 -0.60
N LEU A 62 -4.38 10.85 -1.04
CA LEU A 62 -5.02 11.53 -2.17
C LEU A 62 -5.26 13.02 -1.88
N ARG A 63 -5.74 13.38 -0.67
CA ARG A 63 -5.89 14.81 -0.28
C ARG A 63 -4.55 15.57 -0.26
N LEU A 64 -3.44 14.94 0.12
CA LEU A 64 -2.11 15.57 0.01
C LEU A 64 -1.73 15.82 -1.45
N GLY A 65 -2.06 14.90 -2.36
CA GLY A 65 -1.91 15.11 -3.81
C GLY A 65 -2.80 16.24 -4.33
N GLU A 66 -4.07 16.27 -3.94
CA GLU A 66 -5.03 17.36 -4.29
C GLU A 66 -4.54 18.74 -3.82
N ALA A 67 -3.95 18.82 -2.64
CA ALA A 67 -3.39 20.06 -2.09
C ALA A 67 -2.02 20.42 -2.70
N GLY A 68 -1.37 19.49 -3.43
CA GLY A 68 -0.01 19.67 -3.94
C GLY A 68 1.07 19.62 -2.87
N ASP A 69 0.82 18.94 -1.76
CA ASP A 69 1.79 18.69 -0.70
C ASP A 69 2.66 17.46 -0.97
N GLY A 70 2.23 16.57 -1.87
CA GLY A 70 3.00 15.48 -2.47
C GLY A 70 3.15 15.67 -3.97
N ASP A 71 4.25 15.18 -4.55
CA ASP A 71 4.55 15.24 -5.98
C ASP A 71 3.94 14.03 -6.72
N ALA A 72 3.73 12.93 -6.01
CA ALA A 72 3.00 11.75 -6.46
C ALA A 72 2.32 11.04 -5.30
N VAL A 73 1.43 10.10 -5.64
CA VAL A 73 0.69 9.27 -4.69
C VAL A 73 0.88 7.80 -5.05
N LEU A 74 1.19 6.94 -4.08
CA LEU A 74 1.22 5.48 -4.22
C LEU A 74 0.19 4.86 -3.28
N VAL A 75 -0.93 4.43 -3.81
CA VAL A 75 -2.11 3.96 -3.07
C VAL A 75 -2.73 2.71 -3.70
N HIS A 76 -3.80 2.20 -3.11
CA HIS A 76 -4.46 0.97 -3.53
C HIS A 76 -6.00 1.06 -3.35
N SER A 77 -6.64 1.97 -4.07
CA SER A 77 -8.11 2.13 -4.04
C SER A 77 -8.62 2.64 -5.39
N ASN A 78 -8.87 1.73 -6.32
CA ASN A 78 -9.21 2.05 -7.71
C ASN A 78 -10.31 3.12 -7.81
N SER A 79 -11.41 3.01 -7.05
CA SER A 79 -12.51 3.97 -7.11
C SER A 79 -12.12 5.38 -6.63
N ALA A 80 -11.26 5.49 -5.60
CA ALA A 80 -10.77 6.77 -5.11
C ALA A 80 -9.73 7.36 -6.05
N GLU A 81 -8.90 6.52 -6.68
CA GLU A 81 -7.93 6.90 -7.71
C GLU A 81 -8.64 7.42 -8.96
N ASP A 82 -9.72 6.74 -9.40
CA ASP A 82 -10.54 7.20 -10.53
C ASP A 82 -11.16 8.58 -10.26
N ALA A 83 -11.66 8.82 -9.05
CA ALA A 83 -12.19 10.12 -8.66
C ALA A 83 -11.11 11.21 -8.65
N PHE A 84 -9.91 10.91 -8.16
CA PHE A 84 -8.75 11.80 -8.13
C PHE A 84 -8.33 12.22 -9.57
N LEU A 85 -8.27 11.25 -10.48
CA LEU A 85 -7.92 11.50 -11.89
C LEU A 85 -9.03 12.26 -12.62
N ALA A 86 -10.29 11.89 -12.41
CA ALA A 86 -11.44 12.57 -13.04
C ALA A 86 -11.56 14.04 -12.59
N ALA A 87 -11.13 14.36 -11.36
CA ALA A 87 -11.04 15.74 -10.87
C ALA A 87 -9.83 16.51 -11.41
N GLY A 88 -8.92 15.87 -12.16
CA GLY A 88 -7.75 16.50 -12.76
C GLY A 88 -6.57 16.71 -11.82
N HIS A 89 -6.56 16.04 -10.64
CA HIS A 89 -5.49 16.16 -9.65
C HIS A 89 -4.25 15.31 -9.99
N GLY A 90 -4.42 14.23 -10.74
CA GLY A 90 -3.33 13.38 -11.26
C GLY A 90 -3.28 13.40 -12.79
N THR A 91 -2.13 13.06 -13.35
CA THR A 91 -1.94 12.99 -14.81
C THR A 91 -2.44 11.67 -15.39
N HIS A 92 -2.16 10.57 -14.71
CA HIS A 92 -2.55 9.21 -15.10
C HIS A 92 -2.37 8.25 -13.93
N ARG A 93 -2.77 6.98 -14.12
CA ARG A 93 -2.54 5.87 -13.22
C ARG A 93 -1.62 4.85 -13.86
N ARG A 94 -0.59 4.43 -13.13
CA ARG A 94 0.29 3.31 -13.49
C ARG A 94 0.20 2.24 -12.40
N GLU A 95 -0.29 1.05 -12.74
CA GLU A 95 -0.20 -0.10 -11.85
C GLU A 95 1.26 -0.50 -11.70
N ILE A 96 1.73 -0.75 -10.47
CA ILE A 96 3.12 -1.08 -10.17
C ILE A 96 3.24 -2.52 -9.67
N MET A 97 2.44 -2.86 -8.66
CA MET A 97 2.49 -4.15 -7.99
C MET A 97 1.19 -4.41 -7.27
N TYR A 98 0.96 -5.66 -6.90
CA TYR A 98 -0.13 -6.00 -6.00
C TYR A 98 0.38 -6.90 -4.86
N ASN A 99 -0.29 -6.83 -3.73
CA ASN A 99 -0.32 -7.85 -2.70
C ASN A 99 -1.74 -8.34 -2.53
N ASP A 100 -2.01 -9.15 -1.51
CA ASP A 100 -3.36 -9.61 -1.24
C ASP A 100 -3.81 -9.31 0.19
N PHE A 101 -5.12 -9.31 0.35
CA PHE A 101 -5.76 -9.52 1.62
C PHE A 101 -5.90 -11.02 1.88
N VAL A 102 -5.99 -11.38 3.14
CA VAL A 102 -6.19 -12.74 3.59
C VAL A 102 -7.32 -12.78 4.61
N VAL A 103 -8.05 -13.89 4.66
CA VAL A 103 -9.02 -14.12 5.73
C VAL A 103 -8.37 -15.01 6.77
N VAL A 104 -8.24 -14.46 7.95
CA VAL A 104 -7.68 -15.11 9.13
C VAL A 104 -8.80 -15.51 10.07
N GLY A 105 -8.66 -16.60 10.77
CA GLY A 105 -9.67 -17.06 11.73
C GLY A 105 -9.13 -18.18 12.62
N PRO A 106 -9.98 -18.75 13.52
CA PRO A 106 -9.60 -19.85 14.39
C PRO A 106 -9.08 -21.04 13.58
N ASN A 107 -7.97 -21.64 14.00
CA ASN A 107 -7.29 -22.73 13.29
C ASN A 107 -8.20 -23.94 13.03
N GLY A 108 -9.20 -24.17 13.90
CA GLY A 108 -10.21 -25.22 13.71
C GLY A 108 -11.26 -24.93 12.64
N ASP A 109 -11.25 -23.72 12.06
CA ASP A 109 -12.17 -23.27 11.01
C ASP A 109 -13.65 -23.68 11.19
N PRO A 110 -14.29 -23.25 12.28
CA PRO A 110 -15.65 -23.71 12.59
C PRO A 110 -16.70 -23.34 11.53
N SER A 111 -16.44 -22.38 10.68
CA SER A 111 -17.32 -22.01 9.55
C SER A 111 -16.96 -22.71 8.23
N GLY A 112 -15.82 -23.42 8.15
CA GLY A 112 -15.41 -24.15 6.97
C GLY A 112 -14.97 -23.29 5.78
N ILE A 113 -14.47 -22.08 6.03
CA ILE A 113 -14.12 -21.13 4.98
C ILE A 113 -12.90 -21.55 4.13
N ALA A 114 -12.04 -22.42 4.68
CA ALA A 114 -10.88 -22.92 3.94
C ALA A 114 -11.26 -23.76 2.72
N SER A 115 -12.50 -24.24 2.64
CA SER A 115 -13.04 -24.98 1.50
C SER A 115 -13.90 -24.12 0.54
N ALA A 116 -14.01 -22.81 0.79
CA ALA A 116 -14.79 -21.92 -0.07
C ALA A 116 -14.12 -21.72 -1.43
N ASP A 117 -14.91 -21.59 -2.48
CA ASP A 117 -14.40 -21.32 -3.84
C ASP A 117 -14.04 -19.85 -4.04
N THR A 118 -14.77 -18.95 -3.39
CA THR A 118 -14.59 -17.50 -3.49
C THR A 118 -14.57 -16.81 -2.12
N ALA A 119 -14.05 -15.59 -2.06
CA ALA A 119 -14.10 -14.77 -0.86
C ALA A 119 -15.55 -14.49 -0.43
N ALA A 120 -16.45 -14.30 -1.39
CA ALA A 120 -17.88 -14.11 -1.12
C ALA A 120 -18.51 -15.35 -0.47
N ASP A 121 -18.17 -16.57 -0.95
CA ASP A 121 -18.63 -17.82 -0.33
C ASP A 121 -18.08 -17.98 1.09
N ALA A 122 -16.80 -17.68 1.30
CA ALA A 122 -16.19 -17.70 2.63
C ALA A 122 -16.93 -16.79 3.62
N PHE A 123 -17.28 -15.58 3.19
CA PHE A 123 -18.03 -14.62 3.99
C PHE A 123 -19.48 -15.08 4.23
N ALA A 124 -20.14 -15.66 3.22
CA ALA A 124 -21.46 -16.25 3.38
C ALA A 124 -21.47 -17.37 4.43
N LEU A 125 -20.44 -18.23 4.46
CA LEU A 125 -20.29 -19.27 5.47
C LEU A 125 -20.12 -18.69 6.89
N ILE A 126 -19.30 -17.65 7.06
CA ILE A 126 -19.14 -16.93 8.34
C ILE A 126 -20.48 -16.36 8.81
N ALA A 127 -21.22 -15.69 7.93
CA ALA A 127 -22.51 -15.09 8.25
C ALA A 127 -23.58 -16.14 8.58
N ALA A 128 -23.63 -17.23 7.81
CA ALA A 128 -24.58 -18.34 8.06
C ALA A 128 -24.37 -18.98 9.44
N ALA A 129 -23.10 -19.13 9.84
CA ALA A 129 -22.73 -19.62 11.16
C ALA A 129 -22.89 -18.57 12.28
N LYS A 130 -23.07 -17.29 11.93
CA LYS A 130 -22.96 -16.14 12.84
C LYS A 130 -21.68 -16.22 13.69
N ALA A 131 -20.61 -16.67 13.06
CA ALA A 131 -19.33 -16.84 13.74
C ALA A 131 -18.72 -15.46 14.05
N PRO A 132 -18.03 -15.31 15.19
CA PRO A 132 -17.41 -14.04 15.54
C PRO A 132 -16.56 -13.49 14.41
N PHE A 133 -16.79 -12.25 14.01
CA PHE A 133 -16.04 -11.54 12.97
C PHE A 133 -15.63 -10.15 13.49
N VAL A 134 -14.38 -9.80 13.24
CA VAL A 134 -13.80 -8.51 13.61
C VAL A 134 -13.55 -7.69 12.36
N SER A 135 -14.18 -6.54 12.26
CA SER A 135 -13.95 -5.53 11.24
C SER A 135 -13.03 -4.43 11.76
N ARG A 136 -12.20 -3.87 10.89
CA ARG A 136 -11.46 -2.66 11.23
C ARG A 136 -12.38 -1.48 11.53
N GLY A 137 -13.42 -1.27 10.72
CA GLY A 137 -14.43 -0.23 10.95
C GLY A 137 -13.87 1.20 10.92
N ASP A 138 -12.72 1.46 10.25
CA ASP A 138 -11.96 2.71 10.31
C ASP A 138 -11.85 3.43 8.96
N ASP A 139 -12.69 3.06 7.99
CA ASP A 139 -12.69 3.59 6.61
C ASP A 139 -11.36 3.40 5.84
N SER A 140 -10.51 2.48 6.29
CA SER A 140 -9.26 2.11 5.59
C SER A 140 -9.51 1.31 4.31
N GLY A 141 -8.46 1.12 3.51
CA GLY A 141 -8.50 0.24 2.32
C GLY A 141 -8.92 -1.20 2.67
N THR A 142 -8.43 -1.76 3.79
CA THR A 142 -8.84 -3.09 4.27
C THR A 142 -10.32 -3.14 4.64
N HIS A 143 -10.84 -2.11 5.33
CA HIS A 143 -12.25 -2.02 5.65
C HIS A 143 -13.12 -1.91 4.39
N LYS A 144 -12.70 -1.11 3.42
CA LYS A 144 -13.41 -0.98 2.13
C LYS A 144 -13.42 -2.31 1.36
N ALA A 145 -12.31 -3.03 1.31
CA ALA A 145 -12.24 -4.35 0.69
C ALA A 145 -13.16 -5.36 1.41
N GLU A 146 -13.16 -5.38 2.74
CA GLU A 146 -14.08 -6.19 3.55
C GLU A 146 -15.55 -5.93 3.17
N LEU A 147 -15.96 -4.64 3.14
CA LEU A 147 -17.33 -4.26 2.79
C LEU A 147 -17.70 -4.67 1.36
N GLN A 148 -16.76 -4.60 0.42
CA GLN A 148 -16.99 -5.08 -0.96
C GLN A 148 -17.21 -6.59 -1.02
N ILE A 149 -16.49 -7.37 -0.20
CA ILE A 149 -16.68 -8.83 -0.15
C ILE A 149 -18.04 -9.16 0.46
N TRP A 150 -18.44 -8.49 1.56
CA TRP A 150 -19.79 -8.63 2.12
C TRP A 150 -20.88 -8.32 1.09
N ALA A 151 -20.73 -7.21 0.35
CA ALA A 151 -21.66 -6.83 -0.71
C ALA A 151 -21.71 -7.87 -1.84
N SER A 152 -20.57 -8.45 -2.23
CA SER A 152 -20.50 -9.51 -3.24
C SER A 152 -21.18 -10.80 -2.76
N ALA A 153 -21.21 -11.06 -1.47
CA ALA A 153 -21.98 -12.15 -0.85
C ALA A 153 -23.48 -11.81 -0.71
N GLY A 154 -23.93 -10.62 -1.14
CA GLY A 154 -25.31 -10.16 -0.99
C GLY A 154 -25.69 -9.80 0.45
N LEU A 155 -24.71 -9.46 1.30
CA LEU A 155 -24.85 -9.21 2.72
C LEU A 155 -24.48 -7.76 3.08
N VAL A 156 -25.15 -7.19 4.08
CA VAL A 156 -24.91 -5.83 4.54
C VAL A 156 -24.57 -5.86 6.04
N PRO A 157 -23.37 -5.41 6.44
CA PRO A 157 -22.92 -5.47 7.83
C PRO A 157 -23.83 -4.73 8.83
N ASP A 158 -24.55 -3.70 8.40
CA ASP A 158 -25.49 -2.96 9.25
C ASP A 158 -26.66 -3.85 9.76
N ASP A 159 -26.95 -4.95 9.06
CA ASP A 159 -27.98 -5.93 9.44
C ASP A 159 -27.41 -7.03 10.36
N PHE A 160 -26.10 -7.02 10.66
CA PHE A 160 -25.45 -8.04 11.46
C PHE A 160 -25.66 -7.82 12.96
N GLY A 161 -25.71 -8.91 13.71
CA GLY A 161 -25.85 -8.85 15.15
C GLY A 161 -24.49 -8.75 15.88
N SER A 162 -24.48 -9.11 17.15
CA SER A 162 -23.32 -8.98 18.03
C SER A 162 -22.09 -9.84 17.64
N TRP A 163 -22.24 -10.74 16.66
CA TRP A 163 -21.15 -11.56 16.13
C TRP A 163 -20.22 -10.75 15.21
N TYR A 164 -20.68 -9.64 14.62
CA TYR A 164 -19.87 -8.71 13.85
C TYR A 164 -19.48 -7.52 14.73
N ARG A 165 -18.19 -7.26 14.84
CA ARG A 165 -17.66 -6.22 15.73
C ARG A 165 -16.67 -5.32 15.01
N SER A 166 -17.02 -4.06 14.85
CA SER A 166 -16.11 -3.01 14.41
C SER A 166 -15.24 -2.51 15.56
N VAL A 167 -13.93 -2.43 15.36
CA VAL A 167 -12.99 -1.92 16.38
C VAL A 167 -12.67 -0.44 16.21
N GLY A 168 -12.90 0.16 15.05
CA GLY A 168 -12.63 1.57 14.76
C GLY A 168 -11.14 1.92 14.83
N ALA A 169 -10.24 0.95 14.53
CA ALA A 169 -8.80 1.11 14.74
C ALA A 169 -7.99 0.33 13.70
N GLY A 170 -6.65 0.56 13.67
CA GLY A 170 -5.72 -0.05 12.72
C GLY A 170 -5.63 -1.57 12.81
N MET A 171 -4.96 -2.19 11.81
CA MET A 171 -4.91 -3.64 11.62
C MET A 171 -4.38 -4.40 12.84
N GLY A 172 -3.37 -3.88 13.53
CA GLY A 172 -2.85 -4.50 14.74
C GLY A 172 -3.88 -4.63 15.87
N ALA A 173 -4.77 -3.63 16.04
CA ALA A 173 -5.85 -3.68 17.01
C ALA A 173 -6.93 -4.70 16.59
N ALA A 174 -7.26 -4.74 15.29
CA ALA A 174 -8.21 -5.71 14.76
C ALA A 174 -7.71 -7.15 14.92
N LEU A 175 -6.45 -7.43 14.58
CA LEU A 175 -5.83 -8.75 14.77
C LEU A 175 -5.76 -9.15 16.25
N ASN A 176 -5.37 -8.25 17.16
CA ASN A 176 -5.37 -8.55 18.59
C ASN A 176 -6.78 -8.85 19.13
N THR A 177 -7.78 -8.10 18.65
CA THR A 177 -9.17 -8.35 19.03
C THR A 177 -9.64 -9.71 18.50
N ALA A 178 -9.34 -10.02 17.24
CA ALA A 178 -9.67 -11.32 16.64
C ALA A 178 -9.00 -12.47 17.36
N SER A 179 -7.70 -12.34 17.72
CA SER A 179 -6.97 -13.33 18.50
C SER A 179 -7.64 -13.60 19.86
N GLY A 180 -7.93 -12.53 20.62
CA GLY A 180 -8.59 -12.65 21.93
C GLY A 180 -10.03 -13.19 21.90
N MET A 181 -10.71 -13.10 20.74
CA MET A 181 -12.09 -13.55 20.56
C MET A 181 -12.22 -14.90 19.83
N GLY A 182 -11.15 -15.43 19.25
CA GLY A 182 -11.21 -16.54 18.31
C GLY A 182 -12.10 -16.19 17.10
N ALA A 183 -11.94 -14.99 16.55
CA ALA A 183 -12.81 -14.44 15.51
C ALA A 183 -12.14 -14.46 14.12
N TYR A 184 -12.99 -14.44 13.08
CA TYR A 184 -12.52 -14.20 11.72
C TYR A 184 -12.21 -12.70 11.53
N VAL A 185 -11.25 -12.40 10.66
CA VAL A 185 -10.84 -11.02 10.33
C VAL A 185 -10.20 -10.98 8.94
N VAL A 186 -10.42 -9.90 8.21
CA VAL A 186 -9.63 -9.60 6.99
C VAL A 186 -8.38 -8.83 7.38
N SER A 187 -7.24 -9.24 6.86
CA SER A 187 -5.96 -8.55 7.05
C SER A 187 -5.22 -8.43 5.72
N ASP A 188 -4.45 -7.39 5.53
CA ASP A 188 -3.38 -7.45 4.54
C ASP A 188 -2.35 -8.52 4.97
N ARG A 189 -1.77 -9.21 3.98
CA ARG A 189 -0.84 -10.33 4.24
C ARG A 189 0.37 -9.89 5.05
N ALA A 190 0.92 -8.68 4.81
CA ALA A 190 2.09 -8.18 5.53
C ALA A 190 1.80 -8.04 7.03
N SER A 191 0.68 -7.40 7.37
CA SER A 191 0.25 -7.27 8.78
C SER A 191 0.07 -8.63 9.43
N TRP A 192 -0.53 -9.60 8.73
CA TRP A 192 -0.66 -10.97 9.24
C TRP A 192 0.69 -11.66 9.44
N LEU A 193 1.62 -11.56 8.47
CA LEU A 193 2.94 -12.19 8.57
C LEU A 193 3.75 -11.64 9.75
N ASN A 194 3.70 -10.33 9.97
CA ASN A 194 4.39 -9.63 11.06
C ASN A 194 3.68 -9.72 12.40
N PHE A 195 2.41 -10.16 12.42
CA PHE A 195 1.64 -10.24 13.67
C PHE A 195 2.18 -11.32 14.59
N GLY A 196 2.61 -10.93 15.80
CA GLY A 196 3.23 -11.83 16.78
C GLY A 196 2.27 -12.57 17.71
N ASN A 197 1.07 -12.01 17.95
CA ASN A 197 0.11 -12.54 18.92
C ASN A 197 -0.97 -13.40 18.21
N LYS A 198 -0.53 -14.37 17.40
CA LYS A 198 -1.43 -15.20 16.57
C LYS A 198 -2.32 -16.13 17.38
N ASP A 199 -1.80 -16.61 18.52
CA ASP A 199 -2.47 -17.59 19.35
C ASP A 199 -3.05 -18.76 18.52
N ASP A 200 -4.35 -18.99 18.54
CA ASP A 200 -5.03 -20.03 17.75
C ASP A 200 -5.47 -19.54 16.36
N LEU A 201 -5.10 -18.33 15.93
CA LEU A 201 -5.42 -17.84 14.60
C LEU A 201 -4.53 -18.46 13.51
N ALA A 202 -5.14 -18.77 12.37
CA ALA A 202 -4.48 -19.23 11.16
C ALA A 202 -4.98 -18.44 9.94
N LEU A 203 -4.16 -18.40 8.88
CA LEU A 203 -4.60 -17.97 7.56
C LEU A 203 -5.47 -19.08 6.97
N LEU A 204 -6.73 -18.83 6.72
CA LEU A 204 -7.70 -19.84 6.29
C LEU A 204 -8.09 -19.69 4.83
N PHE A 205 -8.12 -18.44 4.29
CA PHE A 205 -8.54 -18.24 2.91
C PHE A 205 -7.71 -17.12 2.25
N SER A 206 -7.30 -17.33 1.00
CA SER A 206 -6.54 -16.36 0.18
C SER A 206 -6.59 -16.76 -1.30
N GLY A 207 -6.07 -15.90 -2.19
CA GLY A 207 -5.86 -16.21 -3.60
C GLY A 207 -7.05 -15.92 -4.51
N ASP A 208 -8.19 -15.45 -3.97
CA ASP A 208 -9.31 -14.96 -4.77
C ASP A 208 -8.97 -13.58 -5.37
N PRO A 209 -9.29 -13.30 -6.65
CA PRO A 209 -9.11 -11.98 -7.24
C PRO A 209 -9.76 -10.82 -6.48
N ALA A 210 -10.87 -11.05 -5.76
CA ALA A 210 -11.51 -10.07 -4.90
C ALA A 210 -10.63 -9.64 -3.70
N LEU A 211 -9.61 -10.42 -3.38
CA LEU A 211 -8.64 -10.13 -2.32
C LEU A 211 -7.38 -9.43 -2.83
N PHE A 212 -7.25 -9.22 -4.13
CA PHE A 212 -6.08 -8.54 -4.69
C PHE A 212 -6.10 -7.06 -4.34
N ASN A 213 -4.95 -6.57 -3.94
CA ASN A 213 -4.73 -5.21 -3.49
C ASN A 213 -3.70 -4.55 -4.40
N GLN A 214 -4.20 -3.93 -5.49
CA GLN A 214 -3.39 -3.29 -6.51
C GLN A 214 -2.86 -1.96 -6.02
N TYR A 215 -1.56 -1.79 -6.02
CA TYR A 215 -0.87 -0.52 -5.78
C TYR A 215 -0.65 0.21 -7.09
N SER A 216 -1.12 1.45 -7.13
CA SER A 216 -1.02 2.33 -8.28
C SER A 216 -0.22 3.58 -7.96
N TRP A 217 0.59 3.99 -8.91
CA TRP A 217 1.32 5.24 -8.94
C TRP A 217 0.52 6.29 -9.69
N LEU A 218 0.35 7.44 -9.06
CA LEU A 218 -0.38 8.58 -9.64
C LEU A 218 0.50 9.85 -9.50
N PRO A 219 1.16 10.29 -10.58
CA PRO A 219 1.83 11.60 -10.59
C PRO A 219 0.82 12.71 -10.40
N VAL A 220 1.10 13.65 -9.49
CA VAL A 220 0.25 14.83 -9.28
C VAL A 220 0.35 15.75 -10.49
N ALA A 221 -0.78 16.31 -10.91
CA ALA A 221 -0.84 17.17 -12.07
C ALA A 221 -0.04 18.48 -11.83
N PRO A 222 0.84 18.90 -12.77
CA PRO A 222 1.64 20.12 -12.62
C PRO A 222 0.79 21.39 -12.42
N ALA A 223 -0.45 21.38 -12.91
CA ALA A 223 -1.38 22.50 -12.75
C ALA A 223 -1.86 22.71 -11.32
N THR A 224 -1.60 21.76 -10.39
CA THR A 224 -2.02 21.85 -9.00
C THR A 224 -1.31 22.99 -8.28
N ASN A 225 0.01 23.09 -8.41
CA ASN A 225 0.81 24.26 -8.00
C ASN A 225 2.23 24.20 -8.60
N ASP A 226 2.93 25.34 -8.56
CA ASP A 226 4.27 25.51 -9.18
C ASP A 226 5.39 24.72 -8.47
N ARG A 227 5.11 24.10 -7.32
CA ARG A 227 6.10 23.32 -6.55
C ARG A 227 6.11 21.84 -6.90
N ILE A 228 5.12 21.39 -7.68
CA ILE A 228 5.00 19.98 -8.07
C ILE A 228 6.15 19.58 -8.98
N ARG A 229 6.92 18.59 -8.55
CA ARG A 229 8.02 18.00 -9.30
C ARG A 229 7.52 16.82 -10.16
N ASN A 230 6.64 17.15 -11.11
CA ASN A 230 6.11 16.15 -12.03
C ASN A 230 7.20 15.50 -12.89
N ASP A 231 8.28 16.25 -13.18
CA ASP A 231 9.49 15.75 -13.83
C ASP A 231 10.09 14.56 -13.07
N LEU A 232 10.29 14.69 -11.76
CA LEU A 232 10.80 13.63 -10.89
C LEU A 232 9.78 12.49 -10.72
N ALA A 233 8.48 12.80 -10.72
CA ALA A 233 7.44 11.79 -10.63
C ALA A 233 7.45 10.86 -11.85
N ILE A 234 7.69 11.38 -13.05
CA ILE A 234 7.82 10.59 -14.29
C ILE A 234 9.14 9.81 -14.30
N GLU A 235 10.24 10.40 -13.83
CA GLU A 235 11.52 9.71 -13.71
C GLU A 235 11.43 8.51 -12.73
N LEU A 236 10.81 8.72 -11.56
CA LEU A 236 10.60 7.66 -10.59
C LEU A 236 9.64 6.58 -11.11
N GLU A 237 8.60 6.96 -11.87
CA GLU A 237 7.72 5.99 -12.53
C GLU A 237 8.50 5.09 -13.49
N ALA A 238 9.38 5.67 -14.30
CA ALA A 238 10.22 4.90 -15.21
C ALA A 238 11.12 3.91 -14.44
N TRP A 239 11.66 4.31 -13.29
CA TRP A 239 12.42 3.39 -12.43
C TRP A 239 11.50 2.33 -11.79
N LEU A 240 10.34 2.72 -11.25
CA LEU A 240 9.37 1.80 -10.63
C LEU A 240 8.83 0.75 -11.60
N THR A 241 8.84 1.02 -12.91
CA THR A 241 8.41 0.07 -13.96
C THR A 241 9.58 -0.69 -14.59
N SER A 242 10.81 -0.50 -14.10
CA SER A 242 12.03 -1.13 -14.63
C SER A 242 12.19 -2.59 -14.20
N PRO A 243 13.04 -3.38 -14.92
CA PRO A 243 13.43 -4.72 -14.48
C PRO A 243 14.08 -4.73 -13.08
N ARG A 244 14.79 -3.66 -12.71
CA ARG A 244 15.43 -3.52 -11.40
C ARG A 244 14.39 -3.46 -10.29
N ALA A 245 13.34 -2.64 -10.44
CA ALA A 245 12.23 -2.58 -9.49
C ALA A 245 11.46 -3.91 -9.45
N ALA A 246 11.23 -4.54 -10.61
CA ALA A 246 10.58 -5.85 -10.70
C ALA A 246 11.32 -6.92 -9.88
N ASP A 247 12.65 -6.97 -9.99
CA ASP A 247 13.48 -7.92 -9.23
C ASP A 247 13.40 -7.67 -7.72
N LEU A 248 13.48 -6.41 -7.29
CA LEU A 248 13.39 -6.04 -5.88
C LEU A 248 12.01 -6.38 -5.30
N ILE A 249 10.94 -6.05 -6.00
CA ILE A 249 9.56 -6.30 -5.57
C ILE A 249 9.26 -7.80 -5.50
N ASN A 250 9.57 -8.56 -6.58
CA ASN A 250 9.26 -9.99 -6.66
C ASN A 250 10.10 -10.86 -5.73
N ASN A 251 11.27 -10.39 -5.31
CA ASN A 251 12.15 -11.12 -4.38
C ASN A 251 12.02 -10.63 -2.93
N TYR A 252 11.19 -9.62 -2.68
CA TYR A 252 10.90 -9.18 -1.32
C TYR A 252 10.10 -10.23 -0.55
N THR A 253 10.58 -10.60 0.63
CA THR A 253 9.94 -11.62 1.47
C THR A 253 9.86 -11.17 2.93
N ILE A 254 8.79 -11.58 3.60
CA ILE A 254 8.66 -11.51 5.06
C ILE A 254 8.60 -12.94 5.59
N ASN A 255 9.52 -13.29 6.51
CA ASN A 255 9.63 -14.65 7.06
C ASN A 255 9.76 -15.75 5.99
N GLY A 256 10.38 -15.43 4.84
CA GLY A 256 10.56 -16.34 3.71
C GLY A 256 9.37 -16.42 2.75
N GLU A 257 8.27 -15.73 3.04
CA GLU A 257 7.09 -15.67 2.17
C GLU A 257 7.11 -14.42 1.28
N LYS A 258 6.81 -14.59 -0.01
CA LYS A 258 6.69 -13.48 -0.96
C LYS A 258 5.46 -12.65 -0.61
N LEU A 259 5.64 -11.33 -0.64
CA LEU A 259 4.57 -10.41 -0.26
C LEU A 259 3.96 -9.67 -1.44
N PHE A 260 4.78 -9.26 -2.40
CA PHE A 260 4.34 -8.48 -3.55
C PHE A 260 4.59 -9.22 -4.86
N VAL A 261 3.78 -8.92 -5.85
CA VAL A 261 3.95 -9.35 -7.23
C VAL A 261 3.99 -8.09 -8.10
N PHE A 262 5.10 -7.89 -8.79
CA PHE A 262 5.23 -6.83 -9.77
C PHE A 262 4.37 -7.14 -11.00
N ASN A 263 3.57 -6.16 -11.44
CA ASN A 263 2.70 -6.29 -12.61
C ASN A 263 2.67 -5.03 -13.48
N ALA A 264 3.64 -4.11 -13.29
CA ALA A 264 3.71 -2.94 -14.16
C ALA A 264 3.94 -3.37 -15.62
N VAL A 265 3.14 -2.81 -16.51
CA VAL A 265 3.33 -2.97 -17.95
C VAL A 265 4.23 -1.85 -18.43
N THR A 266 5.36 -2.18 -19.02
CA THR A 266 6.21 -1.23 -19.75
C THR A 266 5.63 -1.04 -21.15
N ASP A 267 5.39 0.21 -21.52
CA ASP A 267 4.94 0.58 -22.88
C ASP A 267 6.02 0.31 -23.91
#